data_713a9bffca451144616b6ae1aa439228
#
_entry.id   713a9bffca451144616b6ae1aa439228
#
_cell.length_a   1.000
_cell.length_b   1.000
_cell.length_c   1.000
_cell.angle_alpha   90.00
_cell.angle_beta   90.00
_cell.angle_gamma   90.00
#
_symmetry.space_group_name_H-M   'P 1'
#
loop_
_entity.id
_entity.type
_entity.pdbx_description
1 polymer ?
#
loop_
_entity_poly.entity_id
_entity_poly.type
_entity_poly.pdbx_seq_one_letter_code
_entity_poly.pdbx_strand_id
1 'polypeptide(L)'
;MKESKTSFKLTGVESVKVSEQSNVADLIFEGGVKGRITFLEENIFRYDVDPSGEFASYATPRDEAHTAKIQQRPDESAEYTKPAVQAFWKDDNFSVICGATSVTWDKHTGRMLVCVHGRPVMEEVKALTIEDGETVQILKKQPEENFYGGGTQNGRFVHTGKKIQIVNESAWMDGGVASPNPFYYTTNGYGVLYNTFSDGSYDFGEEKGDSVKVVHKENKLSAYYFVTEKTCGREVVQDLLKGYYHVTGNPLLLPEYGFYEGHLNCYNRDAWSAESGDKAWNVKGNAAYDSEGVTHYESGMATGYRLSEGAHSESLNGEKPYVRTENYPESVDTPYEYSARAVLDEYVKHDMPLGYFLPNDGYGGGYGQNGYYVQGGVNEDGTSTPERIEAVDANVENFAKFTKYANQNGVASGLWTESNLAPDSNNETYWHLLRDFQKEV
;
A
#
# COMPACT_ATOMS: atom_id res chain seq x y z
N MET A 1 4.96 -27.18 -15.43
CA MET A 1 6.12 -27.75 -14.70
C MET A 1 5.80 -27.63 -13.21
N LYS A 2 5.91 -28.71 -12.44
CA LYS A 2 5.82 -28.61 -10.98
C LYS A 2 7.14 -27.95 -10.54
N GLU A 3 7.09 -26.72 -10.06
CA GLU A 3 8.20 -26.13 -9.35
C GLU A 3 8.53 -27.04 -8.17
N SER A 4 9.76 -27.52 -8.10
CA SER A 4 10.24 -28.25 -6.94
C SER A 4 10.22 -27.27 -5.77
N LYS A 5 9.31 -27.45 -4.83
CA LYS A 5 9.30 -26.67 -3.59
C LYS A 5 10.63 -26.96 -2.87
N THR A 6 11.51 -25.99 -2.87
CA THR A 6 12.80 -26.08 -2.18
C THR A 6 12.56 -25.67 -0.74
N SER A 7 12.69 -26.63 0.18
CA SER A 7 12.62 -26.34 1.62
C SER A 7 14.03 -26.37 2.17
N PHE A 8 14.44 -25.32 2.89
CA PHE A 8 15.69 -25.31 3.63
C PHE A 8 15.60 -24.42 4.88
N LYS A 9 16.44 -24.73 5.82
CA LYS A 9 16.71 -23.94 7.01
C LYS A 9 18.20 -23.64 7.06
N LEU A 10 18.55 -22.40 7.33
CA LEU A 10 19.96 -22.08 7.57
C LEU A 10 20.44 -22.85 8.82
N THR A 11 21.52 -23.56 8.69
CA THR A 11 22.07 -24.41 9.76
C THR A 11 23.40 -23.95 10.29
N GLY A 12 24.23 -23.36 9.46
CA GLY A 12 25.51 -22.83 9.87
C GLY A 12 26.17 -22.05 8.76
N VAL A 13 27.24 -21.31 9.07
CA VAL A 13 28.04 -20.57 8.09
C VAL A 13 29.29 -21.35 7.76
N GLU A 14 29.44 -21.77 6.50
CA GLU A 14 30.64 -22.48 6.02
C GLU A 14 31.78 -21.54 5.66
N SER A 15 31.48 -20.48 4.93
CA SER A 15 32.48 -19.54 4.46
C SER A 15 31.94 -18.16 4.21
N VAL A 16 32.86 -17.20 4.19
CA VAL A 16 32.56 -15.81 3.87
C VAL A 16 33.66 -15.22 3.02
N LYS A 17 33.24 -14.37 2.09
CA LYS A 17 34.16 -13.64 1.21
C LYS A 17 33.86 -12.14 1.30
N VAL A 18 34.87 -11.37 1.66
CA VAL A 18 34.85 -9.91 1.62
C VAL A 18 36.01 -9.46 0.74
N SER A 19 35.73 -8.59 -0.22
CA SER A 19 36.78 -7.93 -1.01
C SER A 19 37.31 -6.73 -0.25
N GLU A 20 38.60 -6.39 -0.44
CA GLU A 20 39.22 -5.23 0.18
C GLU A 20 38.42 -3.94 -0.17
N GLN A 21 38.16 -3.10 0.83
CA GLN A 21 37.41 -1.85 0.70
C GLN A 21 35.97 -2.02 0.19
N SER A 22 35.41 -3.22 0.29
CA SER A 22 34.04 -3.50 -0.12
C SER A 22 33.06 -3.22 1.02
N ASN A 23 31.88 -2.73 0.68
CA ASN A 23 30.73 -2.63 1.57
C ASN A 23 29.87 -3.92 1.56
N VAL A 24 30.37 -5.00 0.92
CA VAL A 24 29.65 -6.26 0.69
C VAL A 24 30.42 -7.42 1.30
N ALA A 25 29.69 -8.30 1.98
CA ALA A 25 30.17 -9.61 2.38
C ALA A 25 29.24 -10.70 1.83
N ASP A 26 29.82 -11.65 1.08
CA ASP A 26 29.11 -12.85 0.61
C ASP A 26 29.30 -13.99 1.61
N LEU A 27 28.19 -14.65 1.97
CA LEU A 27 28.14 -15.77 2.89
C LEU A 27 27.76 -17.05 2.14
N ILE A 28 28.32 -18.16 2.56
CA ILE A 28 27.87 -19.49 2.16
C ILE A 28 27.48 -20.21 3.46
N PHE A 29 26.24 -20.63 3.53
CA PHE A 29 25.71 -21.43 4.61
C PHE A 29 25.87 -22.91 4.29
N GLU A 30 25.83 -23.75 5.31
CA GLU A 30 25.84 -25.21 5.14
C GLU A 30 24.76 -25.64 4.14
N GLY A 31 25.13 -26.58 3.26
CA GLY A 31 24.27 -27.00 2.16
C GLY A 31 24.34 -26.09 0.93
N GLY A 32 25.29 -25.15 0.91
CA GLY A 32 25.59 -24.31 -0.27
C GLY A 32 24.65 -23.14 -0.48
N VAL A 33 23.77 -22.85 0.47
CA VAL A 33 22.86 -21.69 0.41
C VAL A 33 23.66 -20.40 0.49
N LYS A 34 23.40 -19.48 -0.40
CA LYS A 34 24.12 -18.21 -0.48
C LYS A 34 23.37 -17.08 0.21
N GLY A 35 24.12 -16.29 0.95
CA GLY A 35 23.68 -15.04 1.54
C GLY A 35 24.58 -13.88 1.13
N ARG A 36 24.09 -12.68 1.21
CA ARG A 36 24.84 -11.45 0.96
C ARG A 36 24.38 -10.37 1.93
N ILE A 37 25.33 -9.69 2.55
CA ILE A 37 25.04 -8.46 3.28
C ILE A 37 25.74 -7.30 2.57
N THR A 38 24.98 -6.22 2.35
CA THR A 38 25.45 -5.00 1.70
C THR A 38 25.15 -3.81 2.59
N PHE A 39 26.18 -3.13 3.08
CA PHE A 39 26.01 -1.89 3.84
C PHE A 39 25.85 -0.72 2.88
N LEU A 40 24.73 0.00 2.99
CA LEU A 40 24.49 1.24 2.28
C LEU A 40 25.03 2.43 3.11
N GLU A 41 24.78 2.39 4.41
CA GLU A 41 25.30 3.29 5.44
C GLU A 41 25.77 2.46 6.64
N GLU A 42 26.43 3.07 7.62
CA GLU A 42 26.82 2.36 8.84
C GLU A 42 25.63 1.75 9.61
N ASN A 43 24.48 2.37 9.52
CA ASN A 43 23.25 1.99 10.20
C ASN A 43 22.13 1.48 9.25
N ILE A 44 22.46 1.29 7.97
CA ILE A 44 21.52 0.78 6.96
C ILE A 44 22.21 -0.32 6.16
N PHE A 45 21.68 -1.52 6.22
CA PHE A 45 22.19 -2.63 5.42
C PHE A 45 21.07 -3.44 4.78
N ARG A 46 21.37 -4.06 3.67
CA ARG A 46 20.53 -5.03 3.00
C ARG A 46 21.09 -6.43 3.26
N TYR A 47 20.20 -7.37 3.58
CA TYR A 47 20.53 -8.77 3.71
C TYR A 47 19.68 -9.60 2.78
N ASP A 48 20.35 -10.37 1.93
CA ASP A 48 19.74 -11.24 0.93
C ASP A 48 20.15 -12.69 1.23
N VAL A 49 19.18 -13.60 1.14
CA VAL A 49 19.41 -15.05 1.15
C VAL A 49 18.61 -15.65 0.01
N ASP A 50 19.31 -16.28 -0.93
CA ASP A 50 18.69 -16.91 -2.10
C ASP A 50 19.24 -18.32 -2.30
N PRO A 51 18.39 -19.37 -2.29
CA PRO A 51 18.82 -20.74 -2.54
C PRO A 51 19.47 -20.95 -3.90
N SER A 52 19.04 -20.21 -4.92
CA SER A 52 19.63 -20.28 -6.26
C SER A 52 20.99 -19.59 -6.31
N GLY A 53 21.26 -18.68 -5.37
CA GLY A 53 22.43 -17.84 -5.33
C GLY A 53 22.49 -16.78 -6.41
N GLU A 54 21.37 -16.53 -7.04
CA GLU A 54 21.17 -15.42 -7.95
C GLU A 54 20.56 -14.27 -7.14
N PHE A 55 21.45 -13.46 -6.55
CA PHE A 55 20.99 -12.22 -5.95
C PHE A 55 20.55 -11.30 -7.08
N ALA A 56 19.24 -11.12 -7.21
CA ALA A 56 18.72 -10.15 -8.14
C ALA A 56 19.31 -8.78 -7.79
N SER A 57 19.78 -8.08 -8.80
CA SER A 57 20.05 -6.65 -8.70
C SER A 57 18.71 -5.94 -8.53
N TYR A 58 18.12 -6.06 -7.34
CA TYR A 58 16.98 -5.21 -7.04
C TYR A 58 17.50 -3.79 -6.95
N ALA A 59 16.96 -2.96 -7.82
CA ALA A 59 17.02 -1.54 -7.64
C ALA A 59 16.55 -1.21 -6.21
N THR A 60 17.27 -0.37 -5.51
CA THR A 60 16.68 0.22 -4.31
C THR A 60 15.41 0.94 -4.73
N PRO A 61 14.42 1.12 -3.86
CA PRO A 61 13.23 1.91 -4.19
C PRO A 61 13.52 3.31 -4.74
N ARG A 62 14.77 3.77 -4.63
CA ARG A 62 15.27 5.08 -5.11
C ARG A 62 16.26 5.01 -6.26
N ASP A 63 16.50 3.88 -6.88
CA ASP A 63 17.43 3.80 -8.00
C ASP A 63 16.98 4.67 -9.17
N GLU A 64 17.95 5.15 -9.94
CA GLU A 64 17.73 6.08 -11.07
C GLU A 64 16.64 5.62 -12.04
N ALA A 65 16.47 4.32 -12.23
CA ALA A 65 15.41 3.77 -13.07
C ALA A 65 14.00 4.07 -12.55
N HIS A 66 13.83 4.17 -11.23
CA HIS A 66 12.55 4.56 -10.60
C HIS A 66 12.42 6.08 -10.50
N THR A 67 13.51 6.80 -10.24
CA THR A 67 13.52 8.25 -10.11
C THR A 67 13.30 8.99 -11.43
N ALA A 68 13.75 8.45 -12.53
CA ALA A 68 13.55 9.07 -13.85
C ALA A 68 12.07 9.16 -14.26
N LYS A 69 11.19 8.38 -13.64
CA LYS A 69 9.75 8.34 -13.95
C LYS A 69 8.86 9.02 -12.93
N ILE A 70 9.24 9.01 -11.68
CA ILE A 70 8.59 9.81 -10.64
C ILE A 70 9.26 11.17 -10.70
N GLN A 71 8.72 12.05 -11.53
CA GLN A 71 9.22 13.40 -11.81
C GLN A 71 10.08 14.02 -10.70
N GLN A 72 11.38 14.14 -11.00
CA GLN A 72 12.35 15.04 -10.39
C GLN A 72 11.98 15.57 -9.00
N ARG A 73 12.24 14.78 -8.00
CA ARG A 73 12.31 15.28 -6.63
C ARG A 73 13.71 15.87 -6.42
N PRO A 74 13.85 17.10 -5.96
CA PRO A 74 15.15 17.75 -5.82
C PRO A 74 16.18 17.03 -4.95
N ASP A 75 15.73 16.09 -4.12
CA ASP A 75 16.54 15.41 -3.10
C ASP A 75 16.87 13.94 -3.43
N GLU A 76 16.66 13.51 -4.67
CA GLU A 76 16.65 12.09 -5.05
C GLU A 76 18.00 11.48 -5.37
N SER A 77 19.07 12.23 -5.38
CA SER A 77 20.41 11.69 -5.43
C SER A 77 20.94 11.36 -4.03
N ALA A 78 20.31 10.41 -3.32
CA ALA A 78 20.94 9.89 -2.13
C ALA A 78 22.16 9.08 -2.54
N GLU A 79 23.30 9.70 -2.58
CA GLU A 79 24.57 8.99 -2.61
C GLU A 79 24.72 8.28 -1.28
N TYR A 80 24.60 6.97 -1.28
CA TYR A 80 24.97 6.16 -0.12
C TYR A 80 26.48 6.21 0.06
N THR A 81 26.93 6.29 1.30
CA THR A 81 28.37 6.35 1.62
C THR A 81 29.08 5.02 1.32
N LYS A 82 28.32 3.90 1.30
CA LYS A 82 28.82 2.56 1.01
C LYS A 82 30.12 2.24 1.78
N PRO A 83 30.09 2.35 3.10
CA PRO A 83 31.29 2.24 3.92
C PRO A 83 31.85 0.83 3.86
N ALA A 84 33.18 0.71 3.82
CA ALA A 84 33.86 -0.58 3.80
C ALA A 84 33.60 -1.35 5.10
N VAL A 85 33.34 -2.65 4.95
CA VAL A 85 33.10 -3.55 6.07
C VAL A 85 34.35 -4.31 6.46
N GLN A 86 34.40 -4.70 7.73
CA GLN A 86 35.37 -5.65 8.26
C GLN A 86 34.65 -6.96 8.58
N ALA A 87 35.26 -8.06 8.24
CA ALA A 87 34.70 -9.38 8.51
C ALA A 87 35.74 -10.29 9.16
N PHE A 88 35.31 -11.00 10.19
CA PHE A 88 36.19 -11.90 10.91
C PHE A 88 35.44 -13.01 11.63
N TRP A 89 36.16 -14.10 11.87
CA TRP A 89 35.74 -15.16 12.77
C TRP A 89 36.26 -14.90 14.17
N LYS A 90 35.39 -15.04 15.13
CA LYS A 90 35.75 -15.02 16.54
C LYS A 90 34.97 -16.12 17.26
N ASP A 91 35.71 -17.06 17.83
CA ASP A 91 35.15 -18.28 18.42
C ASP A 91 34.23 -19.00 17.43
N ASP A 92 32.97 -19.25 17.81
CA ASP A 92 31.96 -19.89 16.97
C ASP A 92 31.02 -18.88 16.28
N ASN A 93 31.52 -17.66 16.07
CA ASN A 93 30.73 -16.61 15.42
C ASN A 93 31.46 -16.00 14.25
N PHE A 94 30.73 -15.71 13.20
CA PHE A 94 31.16 -14.88 12.10
C PHE A 94 30.52 -13.50 12.19
N SER A 95 31.33 -12.46 12.12
CA SER A 95 30.86 -11.07 12.23
C SER A 95 31.26 -10.23 11.05
N VAL A 96 30.33 -9.41 10.58
CA VAL A 96 30.55 -8.28 9.66
C VAL A 96 30.30 -7.00 10.43
N ILE A 97 31.29 -6.10 10.44
CA ILE A 97 31.25 -4.84 11.18
C ILE A 97 31.36 -3.67 10.20
N CYS A 98 30.49 -2.69 10.42
CA CYS A 98 30.49 -1.42 9.73
C CYS A 98 30.26 -0.31 10.77
N GLY A 99 31.29 0.48 11.05
CA GLY A 99 31.22 1.50 12.10
C GLY A 99 30.77 0.94 13.44
N ALA A 100 29.68 1.45 13.96
CA ALA A 100 29.08 1.01 15.21
C ALA A 100 28.23 -0.26 15.09
N THR A 101 27.84 -0.63 13.88
CA THR A 101 26.93 -1.75 13.60
C THR A 101 27.71 -3.04 13.39
N SER A 102 27.31 -4.11 14.07
CA SER A 102 27.80 -5.46 13.80
C SER A 102 26.65 -6.41 13.52
N VAL A 103 26.82 -7.24 12.49
CA VAL A 103 25.93 -8.34 12.17
C VAL A 103 26.70 -9.62 12.31
N THR A 104 26.23 -10.50 13.19
CA THR A 104 26.95 -11.71 13.61
C THR A 104 26.07 -12.93 13.37
N TRP A 105 26.63 -13.97 12.79
CA TRP A 105 25.98 -15.27 12.63
C TRP A 105 26.67 -16.31 13.50
N ASP A 106 25.87 -17.07 14.23
CA ASP A 106 26.34 -18.25 14.94
C ASP A 106 26.75 -19.34 13.93
N LYS A 107 27.94 -19.86 14.08
CA LYS A 107 28.54 -20.81 13.13
C LYS A 107 27.74 -22.09 12.97
N HIS A 108 27.14 -22.57 14.06
CA HIS A 108 26.48 -23.88 14.10
C HIS A 108 25.00 -23.83 13.82
N THR A 109 24.38 -22.71 14.13
CA THR A 109 22.91 -22.55 13.99
C THR A 109 22.50 -21.64 12.84
N GLY A 110 23.41 -20.80 12.32
CA GLY A 110 23.12 -19.81 11.31
C GLY A 110 22.23 -18.65 11.80
N ARG A 111 21.98 -18.54 13.10
CA ARG A 111 21.16 -17.45 13.65
C ARG A 111 21.91 -16.14 13.59
N MET A 112 21.17 -15.10 13.22
CA MET A 112 21.68 -13.74 13.10
C MET A 112 21.43 -12.93 14.39
N LEU A 113 22.45 -12.14 14.77
CA LEU A 113 22.40 -11.15 15.83
C LEU A 113 22.89 -9.81 15.29
N VAL A 114 22.13 -8.75 15.50
CA VAL A 114 22.53 -7.39 15.14
C VAL A 114 22.74 -6.56 16.40
N CYS A 115 23.89 -5.91 16.48
CA CYS A 115 24.24 -5.02 17.60
C CYS A 115 24.65 -3.64 17.07
N VAL A 116 24.38 -2.61 17.88
CA VAL A 116 24.91 -1.26 17.68
C VAL A 116 25.68 -0.85 18.93
N HIS A 117 26.95 -0.49 18.76
CA HIS A 117 27.90 -0.29 19.88
C HIS A 117 27.90 -1.46 20.88
N GLY A 118 27.79 -2.69 20.39
CA GLY A 118 27.74 -3.92 21.19
C GLY A 118 26.41 -4.16 21.91
N ARG A 119 25.44 -3.27 21.84
CA ARG A 119 24.06 -3.47 22.35
C ARG A 119 23.25 -4.28 21.35
N PRO A 120 22.71 -5.44 21.73
CA PRO A 120 21.78 -6.18 20.87
C PRO A 120 20.54 -5.36 20.57
N VAL A 121 20.23 -5.18 19.27
CA VAL A 121 19.01 -4.52 18.82
C VAL A 121 18.03 -5.51 18.17
N MET A 122 18.56 -6.56 17.52
CA MET A 122 17.77 -7.61 16.90
C MET A 122 18.49 -8.96 17.04
N GLU A 123 17.74 -10.00 17.39
CA GLU A 123 18.27 -11.35 17.60
C GLU A 123 17.33 -12.39 17.02
N GLU A 124 17.81 -13.28 16.17
CA GLU A 124 17.04 -14.44 15.73
C GLU A 124 16.98 -15.52 16.82
N VAL A 125 15.77 -15.99 17.11
CA VAL A 125 15.54 -17.13 18.02
C VAL A 125 15.73 -18.46 17.28
N LYS A 126 15.38 -18.46 16.00
CA LYS A 126 15.63 -19.54 15.06
C LYS A 126 16.25 -18.97 13.80
N ALA A 127 17.15 -19.69 13.19
CA ALA A 127 17.68 -19.30 11.89
C ALA A 127 16.58 -19.21 10.83
N LEU A 128 16.80 -18.33 9.87
CA LEU A 128 15.90 -18.15 8.72
C LEU A 128 15.54 -19.50 8.10
N THR A 129 14.26 -19.66 7.80
CA THR A 129 13.72 -20.87 7.16
C THR A 129 12.97 -20.46 5.89
N ILE A 130 13.19 -21.20 4.82
CA ILE A 130 12.36 -21.14 3.63
C ILE A 130 11.74 -22.52 3.44
N GLU A 131 10.43 -22.60 3.56
CA GLU A 131 9.69 -23.86 3.55
C GLU A 131 8.33 -23.66 2.89
N ASP A 132 7.97 -24.59 2.02
CA ASP A 132 6.68 -24.59 1.32
C ASP A 132 6.33 -23.30 0.53
N GLY A 133 7.33 -22.55 0.11
CA GLY A 133 7.16 -21.30 -0.60
C GLY A 133 7.00 -20.10 0.32
N GLU A 134 7.29 -20.26 1.60
CA GLU A 134 7.27 -19.19 2.60
C GLU A 134 8.66 -18.97 3.19
N THR A 135 9.05 -17.72 3.29
CA THR A 135 10.22 -17.28 4.05
C THR A 135 9.76 -16.88 5.44
N VAL A 136 10.36 -17.52 6.47
CA VAL A 136 10.00 -17.33 7.87
C VAL A 136 11.19 -16.86 8.68
N GLN A 137 11.08 -15.71 9.31
CA GLN A 137 12.04 -15.17 10.27
C GLN A 137 11.41 -15.10 11.66
N ILE A 138 12.10 -15.60 12.68
CA ILE A 138 11.64 -15.58 14.08
C ILE A 138 12.64 -14.84 14.93
N LEU A 139 12.22 -13.68 15.44
CA LEU A 139 13.04 -12.79 16.24
C LEU A 139 12.62 -12.83 17.71
N LYS A 140 13.55 -12.51 18.58
CA LYS A 140 13.30 -12.32 20.00
C LYS A 140 12.61 -10.98 20.24
N LYS A 141 11.51 -11.02 20.98
CA LYS A 141 10.81 -9.83 21.43
C LYS A 141 11.26 -9.46 22.83
N GLN A 142 11.63 -8.20 23.03
CA GLN A 142 11.92 -7.70 24.39
C GLN A 142 10.63 -7.37 25.15
N PRO A 143 10.62 -7.44 26.49
CA PRO A 143 9.41 -7.22 27.30
C PRO A 143 8.71 -5.88 27.02
N GLU A 144 9.47 -4.80 26.91
CA GLU A 144 8.95 -3.43 26.73
C GLU A 144 9.00 -2.95 25.28
N GLU A 145 9.21 -3.86 24.32
CA GLU A 145 9.32 -3.54 22.93
C GLU A 145 7.94 -3.32 22.29
N ASN A 146 7.79 -2.17 21.62
CA ASN A 146 6.61 -1.84 20.86
C ASN A 146 6.90 -1.86 19.36
N PHE A 147 5.87 -2.22 18.58
CA PHE A 147 5.95 -2.43 17.14
C PHE A 147 4.96 -1.53 16.41
N TYR A 148 5.42 -0.96 15.29
CA TYR A 148 4.69 -0.03 14.45
C TYR A 148 4.94 -0.34 12.97
N GLY A 149 4.10 0.15 12.08
CA GLY A 149 4.25 0.00 10.62
C GLY A 149 3.22 -0.93 10.01
N GLY A 150 3.60 -1.68 8.98
CA GLY A 150 2.68 -2.55 8.24
C GLY A 150 1.74 -1.83 7.28
N GLY A 151 1.92 -0.52 7.08
CA GLY A 151 1.02 0.30 6.27
C GLY A 151 -0.24 0.70 7.03
N THR A 152 -1.34 0.89 6.31
CA THR A 152 -2.63 1.26 6.91
C THR A 152 -3.33 0.01 7.47
N GLN A 153 -3.15 -0.20 8.77
CA GLN A 153 -3.80 -1.24 9.56
C GLN A 153 -4.96 -0.60 10.32
N ASN A 154 -6.20 -0.88 9.91
CA ASN A 154 -7.38 -0.18 10.40
C ASN A 154 -7.62 -0.41 11.90
N GLY A 155 -7.93 0.67 12.61
CA GLY A 155 -8.23 0.64 14.04
C GLY A 155 -7.02 0.48 14.96
N ARG A 156 -5.77 0.40 14.42
CA ARG A 156 -4.57 0.17 15.24
C ARG A 156 -3.37 0.95 14.75
N PHE A 157 -2.65 1.51 15.72
CA PHE A 157 -1.37 2.16 15.47
C PHE A 157 -0.20 1.39 16.10
N VAL A 158 -0.41 0.75 17.25
CA VAL A 158 0.55 -0.10 17.94
C VAL A 158 0.16 -1.56 17.77
N HIS A 159 1.10 -2.37 17.33
CA HIS A 159 0.84 -3.78 16.97
C HIS A 159 1.41 -4.78 17.99
N THR A 160 1.96 -4.31 19.11
CA THR A 160 2.51 -5.15 20.17
C THR A 160 1.47 -6.16 20.70
N GLY A 161 1.82 -7.45 20.69
CA GLY A 161 0.91 -8.54 21.08
C GLY A 161 -0.20 -8.83 20.07
N LYS A 162 0.00 -8.42 18.80
CA LYS A 162 -0.96 -8.62 17.71
C LYS A 162 -0.29 -9.20 16.48
N LYS A 163 -1.09 -9.88 15.69
CA LYS A 163 -0.73 -10.31 14.33
C LYS A 163 -1.41 -9.39 13.32
N ILE A 164 -0.65 -8.90 12.34
CA ILE A 164 -1.14 -8.10 11.23
C ILE A 164 -0.90 -8.83 9.92
N GLN A 165 -1.74 -8.52 8.94
CA GLN A 165 -1.59 -9.04 7.58
C GLN A 165 -0.91 -8.00 6.69
N ILE A 166 -0.05 -8.48 5.81
CA ILE A 166 0.56 -7.69 4.74
C ILE A 166 0.01 -8.26 3.44
N VAL A 167 -1.22 -7.89 3.14
CA VAL A 167 -1.97 -8.37 1.97
C VAL A 167 -2.73 -7.21 1.35
N ASN A 168 -2.85 -7.19 0.03
CA ASN A 168 -3.56 -6.13 -0.68
C ASN A 168 -5.04 -6.50 -0.85
N GLU A 169 -5.80 -6.42 0.22
CA GLU A 169 -7.22 -6.81 0.27
C GLU A 169 -8.19 -5.63 0.25
N SER A 170 -7.72 -4.41 0.49
CA SER A 170 -8.57 -3.22 0.58
C SER A 170 -9.71 -3.36 1.62
N ALA A 171 -9.41 -3.97 2.76
CA ALA A 171 -10.38 -4.19 3.84
C ALA A 171 -10.47 -2.97 4.76
N TRP A 172 -11.58 -2.25 4.69
CA TRP A 172 -11.81 -0.98 5.39
C TRP A 172 -12.46 -1.10 6.78
N MET A 173 -12.64 -2.32 7.26
CA MET A 173 -13.20 -2.57 8.60
C MET A 173 -12.10 -2.55 9.68
N ASP A 174 -12.49 -2.42 10.94
CA ASP A 174 -11.58 -2.51 12.09
C ASP A 174 -10.84 -3.85 12.09
N GLY A 175 -9.53 -3.79 12.20
CA GLY A 175 -8.64 -4.96 12.11
C GLY A 175 -8.31 -5.41 10.69
N GLY A 176 -8.89 -4.79 9.65
CA GLY A 176 -8.52 -5.03 8.25
C GLY A 176 -7.28 -4.26 7.81
N VAL A 177 -6.80 -4.54 6.61
CA VAL A 177 -5.70 -3.82 5.98
C VAL A 177 -6.18 -3.10 4.72
N ALA A 178 -5.99 -1.78 4.68
CA ALA A 178 -6.41 -0.97 3.54
C ALA A 178 -5.26 -0.70 2.56
N SER A 179 -4.05 -0.49 3.05
CA SER A 179 -2.86 -0.24 2.25
C SER A 179 -1.65 -0.85 2.94
N PRO A 180 -1.25 -2.08 2.57
CA PRO A 180 -0.13 -2.76 3.21
C PRO A 180 1.20 -2.11 2.83
N ASN A 181 2.15 -2.14 3.77
CA ASN A 181 3.54 -1.79 3.52
C ASN A 181 4.42 -2.82 4.23
N PRO A 182 5.34 -3.51 3.55
CA PRO A 182 6.20 -4.52 4.16
C PRO A 182 7.34 -3.94 5.01
N PHE A 183 7.06 -2.85 5.70
CA PHE A 183 7.97 -2.17 6.62
C PHE A 183 7.39 -2.13 8.02
N TYR A 184 8.17 -2.55 9.00
CA TYR A 184 7.88 -2.32 10.41
C TYR A 184 9.11 -1.82 11.16
N TYR A 185 8.90 -1.18 12.30
CA TYR A 185 9.96 -0.69 13.16
C TYR A 185 9.59 -0.81 14.65
N THR A 186 10.60 -0.83 15.49
CA THR A 186 10.43 -1.12 16.91
C THR A 186 11.08 -0.08 17.82
N THR A 187 10.67 -0.04 19.07
CA THR A 187 11.34 0.77 20.10
C THR A 187 12.66 0.19 20.57
N ASN A 188 13.01 -1.03 20.18
CA ASN A 188 14.29 -1.66 20.55
C ASN A 188 15.47 -1.19 19.67
N GLY A 189 15.21 -0.42 18.64
CA GLY A 189 16.25 0.21 17.81
C GLY A 189 16.52 -0.47 16.48
N TYR A 190 15.54 -1.17 15.90
CA TYR A 190 15.61 -1.66 14.54
C TYR A 190 14.29 -1.49 13.78
N GLY A 191 14.40 -1.44 12.47
CA GLY A 191 13.30 -1.51 11.53
C GLY A 191 13.69 -2.39 10.35
N VAL A 192 12.72 -3.01 9.69
CA VAL A 192 12.94 -3.90 8.55
C VAL A 192 11.96 -3.57 7.45
N LEU A 193 12.48 -3.31 6.25
CA LEU A 193 11.72 -3.22 5.01
C LEU A 193 12.00 -4.47 4.17
N TYR A 194 11.01 -5.33 4.03
CA TYR A 194 11.11 -6.47 3.13
C TYR A 194 10.90 -6.00 1.69
N ASN A 195 11.86 -6.29 0.83
CA ASN A 195 11.82 -5.92 -0.58
C ASN A 195 11.01 -6.97 -1.37
N THR A 196 9.71 -6.96 -1.16
CA THR A 196 8.77 -7.93 -1.72
C THR A 196 7.42 -7.29 -2.01
N PHE A 197 6.71 -7.82 -3.01
CA PHE A 197 5.31 -7.55 -3.29
C PHE A 197 4.40 -8.72 -2.90
N SER A 198 4.98 -9.78 -2.35
CA SER A 198 4.23 -10.98 -1.96
C SER A 198 3.54 -10.79 -0.62
N ASP A 199 2.40 -11.44 -0.49
CA ASP A 199 1.65 -11.48 0.76
C ASP A 199 2.52 -11.95 1.93
N GLY A 200 2.18 -11.46 3.11
CA GLY A 200 2.85 -11.82 4.34
C GLY A 200 2.01 -11.60 5.59
N SER A 201 2.59 -11.92 6.72
CA SER A 201 2.01 -11.63 8.03
C SER A 201 3.11 -11.39 9.07
N TYR A 202 2.84 -10.48 9.99
CA TYR A 202 3.73 -10.16 11.10
C TYR A 202 3.01 -10.41 12.41
N ASP A 203 3.53 -11.36 13.19
CA ASP A 203 3.07 -11.64 14.55
C ASP A 203 4.04 -11.01 15.55
N PHE A 204 3.60 -10.00 16.25
CA PHE A 204 4.37 -9.26 17.25
C PHE A 204 4.12 -9.74 18.68
N GLY A 205 3.98 -11.05 18.85
CA GLY A 205 3.82 -11.71 20.13
C GLY A 205 2.40 -12.11 20.48
N GLU A 206 1.50 -12.26 19.50
CA GLU A 206 0.15 -12.78 19.72
C GLU A 206 0.18 -14.29 19.94
N GLU A 207 0.83 -15.05 19.05
CA GLU A 207 0.99 -16.51 19.17
C GLU A 207 1.97 -16.87 20.29
N LYS A 208 3.05 -16.10 20.42
CA LYS A 208 4.10 -16.32 21.40
C LYS A 208 4.66 -15.01 21.93
N GLY A 209 4.37 -14.67 23.17
CA GLY A 209 4.62 -13.36 23.78
C GLY A 209 6.08 -12.88 23.80
N ASP A 210 7.07 -13.77 23.64
CA ASP A 210 8.51 -13.50 23.68
C ASP A 210 9.19 -13.52 22.29
N SER A 211 8.41 -13.64 21.21
CA SER A 211 8.93 -13.69 19.86
C SER A 211 8.10 -12.89 18.85
N VAL A 212 8.77 -12.48 17.79
CA VAL A 212 8.18 -11.92 16.59
C VAL A 212 8.33 -12.95 15.46
N LYS A 213 7.26 -13.23 14.74
CA LYS A 213 7.30 -14.13 13.57
C LYS A 213 6.89 -13.35 12.34
N VAL A 214 7.78 -13.28 11.38
CA VAL A 214 7.54 -12.66 10.07
C VAL A 214 7.48 -13.74 9.01
N VAL A 215 6.45 -13.68 8.17
CA VAL A 215 6.25 -14.62 7.07
C VAL A 215 5.97 -13.83 5.80
N HIS A 216 6.61 -14.23 4.69
CA HIS A 216 6.27 -13.79 3.34
C HIS A 216 6.19 -15.01 2.41
N LYS A 217 5.27 -14.97 1.45
CA LYS A 217 5.10 -16.02 0.42
C LYS A 217 6.19 -15.92 -0.66
N GLU A 218 7.44 -16.13 -0.25
CA GLU A 218 8.63 -16.02 -1.08
C GLU A 218 9.61 -17.16 -0.82
N ASN A 219 10.38 -17.55 -1.83
CA ASN A 219 11.44 -18.57 -1.73
C ASN A 219 12.83 -17.97 -1.44
N LYS A 220 12.89 -16.73 -1.02
CA LYS A 220 14.11 -15.99 -0.75
C LYS A 220 13.87 -14.89 0.26
N LEU A 221 14.93 -14.42 0.92
CA LEU A 221 14.90 -13.18 1.70
C LEU A 221 15.61 -12.08 0.93
N SER A 222 14.99 -10.92 0.83
CA SER A 222 15.63 -9.65 0.52
C SER A 222 15.03 -8.59 1.42
N ALA A 223 15.84 -7.98 2.28
CA ALA A 223 15.33 -7.00 3.23
C ALA A 223 16.37 -5.93 3.57
N TYR A 224 15.89 -4.70 3.76
CA TYR A 224 16.66 -3.60 4.29
C TYR A 224 16.46 -3.51 5.79
N TYR A 225 17.55 -3.40 6.52
CA TYR A 225 17.57 -3.26 7.97
C TYR A 225 18.07 -1.87 8.33
N PHE A 226 17.33 -1.23 9.21
CA PHE A 226 17.63 0.08 9.77
C PHE A 226 17.91 -0.10 11.25
N VAL A 227 19.02 0.41 11.74
CA VAL A 227 19.38 0.29 13.16
C VAL A 227 19.78 1.63 13.73
N THR A 228 19.65 1.79 15.05
CA THR A 228 20.02 3.04 15.71
C THR A 228 20.68 2.81 17.06
N GLU A 229 21.60 3.69 17.42
CA GLU A 229 22.21 3.76 18.75
C GLU A 229 21.27 4.37 19.81
N LYS A 230 20.23 5.07 19.35
CA LYS A 230 19.29 5.74 20.26
C LYS A 230 18.57 4.73 21.15
N THR A 231 18.22 5.18 22.35
CA THR A 231 17.52 4.36 23.36
C THR A 231 16.25 5.01 23.88
N CYS A 232 16.06 6.32 23.64
CA CYS A 232 14.83 7.03 23.98
C CYS A 232 13.78 6.79 22.90
N GLY A 233 12.58 6.32 23.26
CA GLY A 233 11.56 5.85 22.33
C GLY A 233 11.26 6.79 21.15
N ARG A 234 11.12 8.12 21.38
CA ARG A 234 10.89 9.09 20.31
C ARG A 234 12.08 9.21 19.36
N GLU A 235 13.30 9.28 19.91
CA GLU A 235 14.50 9.42 19.10
C GLU A 235 14.78 8.16 18.29
N VAL A 236 14.52 6.97 18.87
CA VAL A 236 14.61 5.69 18.17
C VAL A 236 13.72 5.71 16.92
N VAL A 237 12.44 6.04 17.08
CA VAL A 237 11.46 6.05 15.98
C VAL A 237 11.85 7.08 14.91
N GLN A 238 12.25 8.28 15.30
CA GLN A 238 12.67 9.32 14.37
C GLN A 238 13.89 8.90 13.53
N ASP A 239 14.86 8.25 14.17
CA ASP A 239 16.08 7.83 13.50
C ASP A 239 15.83 6.69 12.52
N LEU A 240 15.04 5.70 12.91
CA LEU A 240 14.64 4.59 12.03
C LEU A 240 13.83 5.07 10.81
N LEU A 241 12.89 6.00 11.02
CA LEU A 241 12.11 6.59 9.92
C LEU A 241 12.98 7.44 8.98
N LYS A 242 13.99 8.15 9.49
CA LYS A 242 14.97 8.84 8.62
C LYS A 242 15.72 7.84 7.74
N GLY A 243 16.17 6.72 8.31
CA GLY A 243 16.79 5.64 7.55
C GLY A 243 15.87 5.08 6.47
N TYR A 244 14.62 4.81 6.83
CA TYR A 244 13.60 4.36 5.88
C TYR A 244 13.41 5.35 4.74
N TYR A 245 13.23 6.65 5.03
CA TYR A 245 13.09 7.68 4.00
C TYR A 245 14.36 7.89 3.18
N HIS A 246 15.54 7.62 3.76
CA HIS A 246 16.78 7.65 3.00
C HIS A 246 16.81 6.58 1.89
N VAL A 247 16.20 5.42 2.13
CA VAL A 247 16.09 4.33 1.15
C VAL A 247 14.92 4.51 0.20
N THR A 248 13.76 4.95 0.70
CA THR A 248 12.51 5.00 -0.08
C THR A 248 12.18 6.37 -0.66
N GLY A 249 12.90 7.40 -0.28
CA GLY A 249 12.56 8.79 -0.58
C GLY A 249 11.64 9.43 0.46
N ASN A 250 11.75 10.74 0.59
CA ASN A 250 10.87 11.50 1.48
C ASN A 250 9.46 11.58 0.87
N PRO A 251 8.40 11.55 1.69
CA PRO A 251 7.06 11.80 1.20
C PRO A 251 6.98 13.22 0.62
N LEU A 252 6.17 13.39 -0.41
CA LEU A 252 5.91 14.72 -0.96
C LEU A 252 5.17 15.56 0.08
N LEU A 253 5.60 16.81 0.22
CA LEU A 253 4.79 17.79 0.92
C LEU A 253 3.56 18.08 0.05
N LEU A 254 2.40 17.71 0.54
CA LEU A 254 1.15 18.00 -0.15
C LEU A 254 0.92 19.51 -0.19
N PRO A 255 0.41 20.07 -1.28
CA PRO A 255 -0.08 21.44 -1.30
C PRO A 255 -1.21 21.62 -0.28
N GLU A 256 -1.43 22.83 0.19
CA GLU A 256 -2.43 23.11 1.23
C GLU A 256 -3.82 22.53 0.88
N TYR A 257 -4.25 22.68 -0.36
CA TYR A 257 -5.53 22.15 -0.81
C TYR A 257 -5.64 20.62 -0.67
N GLY A 258 -4.52 19.89 -0.65
CA GLY A 258 -4.50 18.43 -0.48
C GLY A 258 -4.88 17.94 0.93
N PHE A 259 -5.01 18.84 1.90
CA PHE A 259 -5.43 18.50 3.27
C PHE A 259 -6.94 18.61 3.50
N TYR A 260 -7.69 19.12 2.53
CA TYR A 260 -9.13 19.36 2.63
C TYR A 260 -9.83 18.60 1.52
N GLU A 261 -10.02 17.31 1.74
CA GLU A 261 -10.63 16.41 0.76
C GLU A 261 -12.15 16.34 0.93
N GLY A 262 -12.87 16.46 -0.20
CA GLY A 262 -14.25 16.04 -0.33
C GLY A 262 -14.33 14.80 -1.21
N HIS A 263 -14.66 13.65 -0.65
CA HIS A 263 -14.87 12.41 -1.39
C HIS A 263 -16.37 12.10 -1.43
N LEU A 264 -16.93 11.97 -2.61
CA LEU A 264 -18.31 11.61 -2.82
C LEU A 264 -18.42 10.36 -3.69
N ASN A 265 -19.03 9.35 -3.14
CA ASN A 265 -19.39 8.16 -3.87
C ASN A 265 -20.67 8.42 -4.70
N CYS A 266 -20.47 9.01 -5.88
CA CYS A 266 -21.60 9.48 -6.70
C CYS A 266 -22.51 8.36 -7.16
N TYR A 267 -21.97 7.23 -7.57
CA TYR A 267 -22.75 6.13 -8.11
C TYR A 267 -23.51 5.32 -7.05
N ASN A 268 -23.09 5.41 -5.79
CA ASN A 268 -23.75 4.74 -4.67
C ASN A 268 -24.83 5.60 -4.02
N ARG A 269 -25.08 6.79 -4.54
CA ARG A 269 -26.19 7.61 -4.06
C ARG A 269 -27.48 7.07 -4.62
N ASP A 270 -28.28 6.50 -3.74
CA ASP A 270 -29.62 6.11 -4.09
C ASP A 270 -30.44 7.35 -4.41
N ALA A 271 -31.12 7.35 -5.54
CA ALA A 271 -32.17 8.31 -5.79
C ALA A 271 -33.41 7.95 -4.94
N TRP A 272 -34.03 8.94 -4.36
CA TRP A 272 -35.20 8.78 -3.50
C TRP A 272 -36.43 9.39 -4.17
N SER A 273 -37.56 8.69 -4.10
CA SER A 273 -38.85 9.15 -4.64
C SER A 273 -39.97 8.87 -3.65
N ALA A 274 -40.93 9.76 -3.58
CA ALA A 274 -42.12 9.58 -2.78
C ALA A 274 -42.99 8.38 -3.21
N GLU A 275 -42.76 7.84 -4.38
CA GLU A 275 -43.55 6.74 -4.96
C GLU A 275 -42.94 5.36 -4.69
N SER A 276 -41.76 5.24 -4.05
CA SER A 276 -41.08 3.98 -3.88
C SER A 276 -41.62 3.07 -2.76
N GLY A 277 -42.55 3.53 -1.97
CA GLY A 277 -43.20 2.71 -0.93
C GLY A 277 -42.46 2.60 0.40
N ASP A 278 -41.14 2.80 0.44
CA ASP A 278 -40.34 2.78 1.66
C ASP A 278 -40.29 4.19 2.26
N LYS A 279 -40.64 4.31 3.54
CA LYS A 279 -40.65 5.60 4.20
C LYS A 279 -39.25 6.08 4.48
N ALA A 280 -38.95 7.32 4.09
CA ALA A 280 -37.78 8.00 4.61
C ALA A 280 -37.96 8.24 6.12
N TRP A 281 -36.93 7.90 6.85
CA TRP A 281 -36.95 7.98 8.30
C TRP A 281 -36.34 9.30 8.74
N ASN A 282 -37.12 10.05 9.51
CA ASN A 282 -36.62 11.28 10.10
C ASN A 282 -35.85 10.96 11.39
N VAL A 283 -34.67 10.38 11.24
CA VAL A 283 -33.79 10.02 12.37
C VAL A 283 -32.56 10.91 12.33
N LYS A 284 -32.54 11.93 13.17
CA LYS A 284 -31.43 12.87 13.27
C LYS A 284 -30.11 12.11 13.55
N GLY A 285 -29.28 12.01 12.54
CA GLY A 285 -27.88 11.62 12.68
C GLY A 285 -27.59 10.14 12.96
N ASN A 286 -28.58 9.25 12.90
CA ASN A 286 -28.37 7.82 13.10
C ASN A 286 -28.88 7.03 11.89
N ALA A 287 -28.16 5.98 11.54
CA ALA A 287 -28.64 5.00 10.57
C ALA A 287 -29.85 4.26 11.15
N ALA A 288 -30.95 4.22 10.41
CA ALA A 288 -32.11 3.40 10.72
C ALA A 288 -32.13 2.22 9.74
N TYR A 289 -32.55 1.07 10.22
CA TYR A 289 -32.72 -0.14 9.40
C TYR A 289 -34.20 -0.43 9.29
N ASP A 290 -34.67 -0.75 8.10
CA ASP A 290 -36.01 -1.29 7.92
C ASP A 290 -36.06 -2.79 8.23
N SER A 291 -37.23 -3.38 8.04
CA SER A 291 -37.44 -4.82 8.28
C SER A 291 -36.65 -5.74 7.32
N GLU A 292 -36.11 -5.19 6.25
CA GLU A 292 -35.30 -5.90 5.24
C GLU A 292 -33.79 -5.69 5.45
N GLY A 293 -33.40 -4.92 6.48
CA GLY A 293 -32.00 -4.65 6.80
C GLY A 293 -31.35 -3.54 5.94
N VAL A 294 -32.17 -2.78 5.21
CA VAL A 294 -31.68 -1.66 4.40
C VAL A 294 -31.42 -0.45 5.29
N THR A 295 -30.26 0.17 5.15
CA THR A 295 -29.89 1.36 5.92
C THR A 295 -30.48 2.61 5.29
N HIS A 296 -31.22 3.36 6.07
CA HIS A 296 -31.76 4.65 5.71
C HIS A 296 -30.97 5.75 6.42
N TYR A 297 -30.50 6.74 5.65
CA TYR A 297 -29.84 7.90 6.22
C TYR A 297 -30.68 9.13 6.06
N GLU A 298 -30.90 9.86 7.15
CA GLU A 298 -31.35 11.23 7.08
C GLU A 298 -30.13 12.11 6.76
N SER A 299 -30.01 12.56 5.54
CA SER A 299 -28.93 13.48 5.15
C SER A 299 -29.26 14.94 5.49
N GLY A 300 -30.40 15.25 6.04
CA GLY A 300 -30.87 16.64 6.28
C GLY A 300 -31.09 17.44 4.99
N MET A 301 -30.74 16.90 3.84
CA MET A 301 -30.89 17.53 2.52
C MET A 301 -31.96 16.91 1.66
N ALA A 302 -32.39 15.70 1.95
CA ALA A 302 -33.48 15.05 1.24
C ALA A 302 -34.17 14.04 2.13
N THR A 303 -35.43 14.24 2.35
CA THR A 303 -36.35 13.23 2.84
C THR A 303 -37.09 12.66 1.66
N GLY A 304 -37.00 11.36 1.45
CA GLY A 304 -37.62 10.71 0.31
C GLY A 304 -37.78 9.22 0.53
N TYR A 305 -38.15 8.52 -0.50
CA TYR A 305 -38.27 7.08 -0.51
C TYR A 305 -37.18 6.49 -1.40
N ARG A 306 -36.58 5.36 -1.00
CA ARG A 306 -35.67 4.64 -1.83
C ARG A 306 -36.38 4.10 -3.06
N LEU A 307 -35.82 4.30 -4.23
CA LEU A 307 -36.46 3.89 -5.48
C LEU A 307 -36.45 2.38 -5.68
N SER A 308 -35.30 1.78 -5.51
CA SER A 308 -35.10 0.33 -5.51
C SER A 308 -33.65 0.01 -5.16
N GLU A 309 -33.37 -1.20 -4.73
CA GLU A 309 -32.03 -1.69 -4.59
C GLU A 309 -31.31 -1.65 -5.94
N GLY A 310 -30.14 -1.01 -6.01
CA GLY A 310 -29.37 -0.84 -7.24
C GLY A 310 -29.80 0.31 -8.15
N ALA A 311 -30.77 1.16 -7.77
CA ALA A 311 -31.02 2.40 -8.49
C ALA A 311 -29.99 3.46 -8.09
N HIS A 312 -29.11 3.80 -9.00
CA HIS A 312 -28.05 4.78 -8.78
C HIS A 312 -28.32 6.03 -9.60
N SER A 313 -28.05 7.17 -9.01
CA SER A 313 -28.11 8.46 -9.68
C SER A 313 -26.70 9.04 -9.73
N GLU A 314 -26.12 9.03 -10.89
CA GLU A 314 -24.81 9.62 -11.12
C GLU A 314 -24.94 10.94 -11.84
N SER A 315 -25.29 11.96 -11.09
CA SER A 315 -25.27 13.30 -11.61
C SER A 315 -24.15 14.10 -10.97
N LEU A 316 -23.17 14.46 -11.77
CA LEU A 316 -22.14 15.39 -11.32
C LEU A 316 -22.66 16.81 -11.21
N ASN A 317 -23.59 17.23 -12.08
CA ASN A 317 -24.04 18.62 -12.21
C ASN A 317 -25.54 18.84 -11.95
N GLY A 318 -26.28 17.83 -11.52
CA GLY A 318 -27.74 17.92 -11.35
C GLY A 318 -28.54 17.78 -12.65
N GLU A 319 -27.91 17.29 -13.70
CA GLU A 319 -28.54 16.93 -14.96
C GLU A 319 -28.97 15.45 -14.96
N LYS A 320 -29.74 15.01 -15.95
CA LYS A 320 -30.06 13.59 -16.09
C LYS A 320 -28.76 12.77 -16.18
N PRO A 321 -28.67 11.65 -15.44
CA PRO A 321 -27.46 10.86 -15.45
C PRO A 321 -27.27 10.19 -16.82
N TYR A 322 -26.04 10.16 -17.28
CA TYR A 322 -25.63 9.36 -18.43
C TYR A 322 -25.40 7.90 -18.08
N VAL A 323 -25.24 7.62 -16.78
CA VAL A 323 -25.09 6.26 -16.26
C VAL A 323 -26.43 5.82 -15.68
N ARG A 324 -26.92 4.67 -16.13
CA ARG A 324 -28.19 4.10 -15.67
C ARG A 324 -28.01 2.64 -15.30
N THR A 325 -28.70 2.23 -14.24
CA THR A 325 -29.00 0.83 -14.01
C THR A 325 -30.35 0.47 -14.66
N GLU A 326 -30.60 -0.79 -14.90
CA GLU A 326 -31.86 -1.29 -15.44
C GLU A 326 -33.09 -0.87 -14.61
N ASN A 327 -32.86 -0.60 -13.34
CA ASN A 327 -33.89 -0.25 -12.37
C ASN A 327 -34.08 1.26 -12.16
N TYR A 328 -33.38 2.09 -12.93
CA TYR A 328 -33.54 3.55 -12.82
C TYR A 328 -34.80 3.97 -13.58
N PRO A 329 -35.86 4.44 -12.88
CA PRO A 329 -37.10 4.82 -13.55
C PRO A 329 -36.88 6.03 -14.45
N GLU A 330 -37.39 5.97 -15.68
CA GLU A 330 -37.30 7.10 -16.62
C GLU A 330 -38.02 8.37 -16.09
N SER A 331 -38.97 8.16 -15.19
CA SER A 331 -39.79 9.25 -14.57
C SER A 331 -39.04 10.02 -13.48
N VAL A 332 -37.87 9.51 -13.02
CA VAL A 332 -37.11 10.21 -12.00
C VAL A 332 -36.10 11.12 -12.66
N ASP A 333 -36.36 12.40 -12.62
CA ASP A 333 -35.34 13.40 -12.85
C ASP A 333 -34.36 13.32 -11.68
N THR A 334 -33.07 13.36 -11.95
CA THR A 334 -32.07 13.42 -10.90
C THR A 334 -32.09 14.84 -10.35
N PRO A 335 -32.63 15.05 -9.14
CA PRO A 335 -32.67 16.39 -8.59
C PRO A 335 -31.24 16.89 -8.35
N TYR A 336 -31.08 18.21 -8.48
CA TYR A 336 -29.81 18.88 -8.21
C TYR A 336 -29.22 18.51 -6.84
N GLU A 337 -30.06 18.41 -5.81
CA GLU A 337 -29.68 18.07 -4.44
C GLU A 337 -28.97 16.71 -4.26
N TYR A 338 -29.07 15.84 -5.26
CA TYR A 338 -28.36 14.55 -5.28
C TYR A 338 -27.07 14.59 -6.10
N SER A 339 -26.70 15.74 -6.63
CA SER A 339 -25.52 15.90 -7.46
C SER A 339 -24.24 16.16 -6.64
N ALA A 340 -23.09 15.83 -7.21
CA ALA A 340 -21.79 16.21 -6.67
C ALA A 340 -21.65 17.74 -6.54
N ARG A 341 -22.24 18.46 -7.49
CA ARG A 341 -22.29 19.92 -7.49
C ARG A 341 -23.03 20.48 -6.29
N ALA A 342 -24.20 19.91 -5.93
CA ALA A 342 -24.93 20.34 -4.75
C ALA A 342 -24.13 20.18 -3.46
N VAL A 343 -23.37 19.06 -3.35
CA VAL A 343 -22.47 18.85 -2.20
C VAL A 343 -21.39 19.93 -2.15
N LEU A 344 -20.75 20.22 -3.28
CA LEU A 344 -19.76 21.27 -3.37
C LEU A 344 -20.34 22.63 -3.00
N ASP A 345 -21.55 22.95 -3.47
CA ASP A 345 -22.24 24.21 -3.18
C ASP A 345 -22.56 24.36 -1.68
N GLU A 346 -22.89 23.27 -0.98
CA GLU A 346 -23.09 23.30 0.47
C GLU A 346 -21.76 23.59 1.21
N TYR A 347 -20.62 23.03 0.78
CA TYR A 347 -19.32 23.39 1.34
C TYR A 347 -19.03 24.88 1.15
N VAL A 348 -19.23 25.39 -0.06
CA VAL A 348 -19.03 26.82 -0.37
C VAL A 348 -19.96 27.72 0.44
N LYS A 349 -21.24 27.38 0.51
CA LYS A 349 -22.28 28.12 1.25
C LYS A 349 -21.96 28.22 2.75
N HIS A 350 -21.41 27.19 3.32
CA HIS A 350 -21.08 27.13 4.75
C HIS A 350 -19.63 27.57 5.06
N ASP A 351 -18.91 28.08 4.07
CA ASP A 351 -17.49 28.49 4.20
C ASP A 351 -16.63 27.37 4.80
N MET A 352 -16.91 26.14 4.40
CA MET A 352 -16.15 24.97 4.83
C MET A 352 -14.95 24.78 3.90
N PRO A 353 -13.74 24.54 4.43
CA PRO A 353 -12.58 24.35 3.59
C PRO A 353 -12.73 23.06 2.76
N LEU A 354 -12.65 23.21 1.45
CA LEU A 354 -12.60 22.11 0.49
C LEU A 354 -11.52 22.42 -0.53
N GLY A 355 -10.45 21.65 -0.49
CA GLY A 355 -9.29 21.85 -1.37
C GLY A 355 -9.44 21.09 -2.68
N TYR A 356 -9.93 19.86 -2.63
CA TYR A 356 -10.24 19.08 -3.80
C TYR A 356 -11.45 18.17 -3.59
N PHE A 357 -12.10 17.85 -4.69
CA PHE A 357 -13.25 16.99 -4.74
C PHE A 357 -12.95 15.76 -5.58
N LEU A 358 -13.23 14.58 -5.05
CA LEU A 358 -12.96 13.29 -5.67
C LEU A 358 -14.28 12.56 -5.91
N PRO A 359 -14.89 12.65 -7.11
CA PRO A 359 -15.93 11.72 -7.51
C PRO A 359 -15.37 10.29 -7.51
N ASN A 360 -16.12 9.36 -6.93
CA ASN A 360 -15.70 7.98 -6.82
C ASN A 360 -15.79 7.26 -8.18
N ASP A 361 -15.41 5.99 -8.20
CA ASP A 361 -15.62 5.09 -9.35
C ASP A 361 -17.09 5.11 -9.81
N GLY A 362 -17.35 4.70 -11.03
CA GLY A 362 -18.71 4.73 -11.59
C GLY A 362 -19.16 6.07 -12.16
N TYR A 363 -18.27 7.07 -12.24
CA TYR A 363 -18.57 8.36 -12.91
C TYR A 363 -18.73 8.24 -14.43
N GLY A 364 -18.55 7.05 -14.99
CA GLY A 364 -18.86 6.72 -16.38
C GLY A 364 -17.88 7.22 -17.44
N GLY A 365 -16.77 7.83 -17.05
CA GLY A 365 -15.76 8.38 -17.97
C GLY A 365 -14.72 7.36 -18.46
N GLY A 366 -15.02 6.07 -18.41
CA GLY A 366 -14.11 5.01 -18.81
C GLY A 366 -14.83 3.72 -19.20
N TYR A 367 -14.07 2.70 -19.58
CA TYR A 367 -14.61 1.43 -20.08
C TYR A 367 -14.46 0.26 -19.08
N GLY A 368 -13.66 0.39 -18.06
CA GLY A 368 -13.51 -0.60 -17.00
C GLY A 368 -14.49 -0.38 -15.87
N GLN A 369 -14.05 -0.52 -14.65
CA GLN A 369 -14.85 -0.28 -13.45
C GLN A 369 -15.43 1.15 -13.41
N ASN A 370 -14.70 2.13 -13.89
CA ASN A 370 -15.17 3.51 -13.98
C ASN A 370 -16.35 3.70 -14.93
N GLY A 371 -16.69 2.71 -15.72
CA GLY A 371 -17.76 2.75 -16.72
C GLY A 371 -18.72 1.57 -16.67
N TYR A 372 -18.74 0.77 -15.62
CA TYR A 372 -19.56 -0.46 -15.62
C TYR A 372 -21.07 -0.21 -15.59
N TYR A 373 -21.51 0.99 -15.23
CA TYR A 373 -22.91 1.40 -15.34
C TYR A 373 -23.25 2.16 -16.62
N VAL A 374 -22.28 2.35 -17.52
CA VAL A 374 -22.51 3.07 -18.77
C VAL A 374 -23.39 2.26 -19.69
N GLN A 375 -24.38 2.94 -20.32
CA GLN A 375 -25.25 2.33 -21.31
C GLN A 375 -24.48 1.80 -22.52
N GLY A 376 -25.10 0.88 -23.22
CA GLY A 376 -24.47 0.16 -24.32
C GLY A 376 -23.71 -1.05 -23.82
N GLY A 377 -23.26 -1.86 -24.72
CA GLY A 377 -22.59 -3.12 -24.44
C GLY A 377 -21.22 -3.19 -25.08
N VAL A 378 -20.65 -4.38 -25.02
CA VAL A 378 -19.48 -4.78 -25.78
C VAL A 378 -19.89 -5.71 -26.88
N ASN A 379 -19.26 -5.58 -28.05
CA ASN A 379 -19.42 -6.48 -29.19
C ASN A 379 -18.82 -7.87 -28.88
N GLU A 380 -19.08 -8.86 -29.71
CA GLU A 380 -18.52 -10.22 -29.55
C GLU A 380 -16.99 -10.26 -29.56
N ASP A 381 -16.35 -9.28 -30.19
CA ASP A 381 -14.88 -9.13 -30.21
C ASP A 381 -14.30 -8.36 -29.01
N GLY A 382 -15.13 -7.98 -28.03
CA GLY A 382 -14.73 -7.24 -26.83
C GLY A 382 -14.65 -5.72 -27.02
N THR A 383 -14.92 -5.19 -28.23
CA THR A 383 -14.94 -3.73 -28.45
C THR A 383 -16.23 -3.10 -27.94
N SER A 384 -16.19 -1.84 -27.56
CA SER A 384 -17.38 -1.10 -27.13
C SER A 384 -18.31 -0.81 -28.30
N THR A 385 -19.62 -0.91 -28.05
CA THR A 385 -20.63 -0.49 -29.01
C THR A 385 -20.60 1.04 -29.24
N PRO A 386 -21.08 1.55 -30.38
CA PRO A 386 -21.19 2.99 -30.62
C PRO A 386 -21.99 3.71 -29.49
N GLU A 387 -23.08 3.09 -29.00
CA GLU A 387 -23.89 3.62 -27.90
C GLU A 387 -23.06 3.79 -26.61
N ARG A 388 -22.22 2.81 -26.29
CA ARG A 388 -21.34 2.89 -25.12
C ARG A 388 -20.29 3.99 -25.28
N ILE A 389 -19.70 4.12 -26.45
CA ILE A 389 -18.72 5.17 -26.75
C ILE A 389 -19.36 6.54 -26.57
N GLU A 390 -20.55 6.77 -27.16
CA GLU A 390 -21.28 8.02 -27.01
C GLU A 390 -21.61 8.35 -25.54
N ALA A 391 -22.03 7.35 -24.75
CA ALA A 391 -22.31 7.51 -23.33
C ALA A 391 -21.06 7.87 -22.52
N VAL A 392 -19.92 7.24 -22.81
CA VAL A 392 -18.64 7.56 -22.18
C VAL A 392 -18.21 8.99 -22.51
N ASP A 393 -18.29 9.39 -23.77
CA ASP A 393 -17.92 10.74 -24.21
C ASP A 393 -18.81 11.80 -23.52
N ALA A 394 -20.10 11.54 -23.43
CA ALA A 394 -21.04 12.43 -22.70
C ALA A 394 -20.70 12.55 -21.22
N ASN A 395 -20.30 11.46 -20.57
CA ASN A 395 -19.86 11.49 -19.17
C ASN A 395 -18.53 12.25 -18.98
N VAL A 396 -17.60 12.11 -19.92
CA VAL A 396 -16.35 12.89 -19.91
C VAL A 396 -16.65 14.40 -20.03
N GLU A 397 -17.57 14.79 -20.94
CA GLU A 397 -18.00 16.18 -21.04
C GLU A 397 -18.67 16.68 -19.75
N ASN A 398 -19.52 15.85 -19.14
CA ASN A 398 -20.18 16.17 -17.90
C ASN A 398 -19.18 16.35 -16.75
N PHE A 399 -18.16 15.51 -16.68
CA PHE A 399 -17.06 15.66 -15.73
C PHE A 399 -16.25 16.94 -15.99
N ALA A 400 -15.97 17.26 -17.24
CA ALA A 400 -15.28 18.51 -17.59
C ALA A 400 -16.07 19.76 -17.16
N LYS A 401 -17.41 19.76 -17.27
CA LYS A 401 -18.29 20.82 -16.77
C LYS A 401 -18.19 20.94 -15.25
N PHE A 402 -18.24 19.81 -14.54
CA PHE A 402 -18.09 19.78 -13.08
C PHE A 402 -16.71 20.31 -12.65
N THR A 403 -15.64 19.84 -13.25
CA THR A 403 -14.27 20.28 -12.97
C THR A 403 -14.11 21.79 -13.16
N LYS A 404 -14.66 22.32 -14.27
CA LYS A 404 -14.63 23.77 -14.53
C LYS A 404 -15.36 24.55 -13.43
N TYR A 405 -16.50 24.05 -12.97
CA TYR A 405 -17.26 24.66 -11.89
C TYR A 405 -16.52 24.59 -10.55
N ALA A 406 -15.97 23.44 -10.21
CA ALA A 406 -15.16 23.26 -8.99
C ALA A 406 -13.98 24.22 -8.97
N ASN A 407 -13.24 24.31 -10.07
CA ASN A 407 -12.09 25.22 -10.19
C ASN A 407 -12.47 26.69 -10.04
N GLN A 408 -13.64 27.12 -10.52
CA GLN A 408 -14.17 28.47 -10.33
C GLN A 408 -14.43 28.79 -8.85
N ASN A 409 -14.67 27.79 -8.03
CA ASN A 409 -14.83 27.89 -6.58
C ASN A 409 -13.54 27.57 -5.79
N GLY A 410 -12.40 27.51 -6.47
CA GLY A 410 -11.08 27.24 -5.85
C GLY A 410 -10.86 25.79 -5.44
N VAL A 411 -11.68 24.87 -5.96
CA VAL A 411 -11.61 23.42 -5.64
C VAL A 411 -11.02 22.65 -6.81
N ALA A 412 -9.94 21.91 -6.56
CA ALA A 412 -9.38 20.99 -7.54
C ALA A 412 -10.29 19.76 -7.71
N SER A 413 -10.22 19.10 -8.86
CA SER A 413 -10.94 17.85 -9.10
C SER A 413 -9.95 16.70 -9.29
N GLY A 414 -10.24 15.57 -8.70
CA GLY A 414 -9.55 14.31 -8.91
C GLY A 414 -10.50 13.23 -9.40
N LEU A 415 -9.96 12.09 -9.73
CA LEU A 415 -10.74 10.89 -10.09
C LEU A 415 -10.24 9.72 -9.25
N TRP A 416 -11.16 8.95 -8.75
CA TRP A 416 -10.85 7.62 -8.27
C TRP A 416 -10.60 6.71 -9.49
N THR A 417 -9.55 5.96 -9.49
CA THR A 417 -9.23 5.01 -10.56
C THR A 417 -8.57 3.77 -9.99
N GLU A 418 -8.81 2.65 -10.62
CA GLU A 418 -8.11 1.42 -10.27
C GLU A 418 -6.71 1.37 -10.86
N SER A 419 -5.81 0.71 -10.14
CA SER A 419 -4.47 0.39 -10.62
C SER A 419 -4.46 -0.76 -11.63
N ASN A 420 -5.51 -1.59 -11.64
CA ASN A 420 -5.64 -2.71 -12.56
C ASN A 420 -6.15 -2.21 -13.91
N LEU A 421 -5.32 -2.35 -14.93
CA LEU A 421 -5.68 -1.98 -16.29
C LEU A 421 -6.24 -3.19 -17.02
N ALA A 422 -7.47 -3.09 -17.53
CA ALA A 422 -8.04 -4.12 -18.38
C ALA A 422 -7.29 -4.18 -19.72
N PRO A 423 -6.95 -5.36 -20.22
CA PRO A 423 -6.33 -5.53 -21.53
C PRO A 423 -7.36 -5.32 -22.64
N ASP A 424 -7.81 -4.09 -22.83
CA ASP A 424 -8.67 -3.71 -23.93
C ASP A 424 -7.80 -3.34 -25.14
N SER A 425 -8.06 -3.98 -26.28
CA SER A 425 -7.31 -3.72 -27.52
C SER A 425 -7.38 -2.26 -28.00
N ASN A 426 -8.38 -1.53 -27.55
CA ASN A 426 -8.60 -0.13 -27.88
C ASN A 426 -8.08 0.83 -26.81
N ASN A 427 -7.54 0.33 -25.70
CA ASN A 427 -7.02 1.16 -24.63
C ASN A 427 -5.55 1.52 -24.91
N GLU A 428 -5.32 2.63 -25.59
CA GLU A 428 -3.97 3.11 -25.87
C GLU A 428 -3.15 3.34 -24.59
N THR A 429 -3.78 3.82 -23.53
CA THR A 429 -3.11 4.04 -22.23
C THR A 429 -2.59 2.73 -21.65
N TYR A 430 -3.40 1.67 -21.68
CA TYR A 430 -2.97 0.34 -21.24
C TYR A 430 -1.74 -0.13 -22.02
N TRP A 431 -1.78 -0.04 -23.34
CA TRP A 431 -0.69 -0.50 -24.19
C TRP A 431 0.57 0.36 -24.06
N HIS A 432 0.43 1.66 -23.80
CA HIS A 432 1.55 2.54 -23.50
C HIS A 432 2.21 2.14 -22.18
N LEU A 433 1.45 1.99 -21.11
CA LEU A 433 1.95 1.58 -19.81
C LEU A 433 2.58 0.19 -19.84
N LEU A 434 1.94 -0.77 -20.50
CA LEU A 434 2.48 -2.13 -20.64
C LEU A 434 3.80 -2.11 -21.41
N ARG A 435 3.91 -1.37 -22.51
CA ARG A 435 5.17 -1.24 -23.27
C ARG A 435 6.28 -0.59 -22.45
N ASP A 436 5.94 0.40 -21.68
CA ASP A 436 6.91 1.08 -20.84
C ASP A 436 7.38 0.17 -19.71
N PHE A 437 6.45 -0.55 -19.08
CA PHE A 437 6.78 -1.56 -18.08
C PHE A 437 7.65 -2.69 -18.65
N GLN A 438 7.33 -3.22 -19.83
CA GLN A 438 8.10 -4.28 -20.49
C GLN A 438 9.51 -3.85 -20.93
N LYS A 439 9.75 -2.55 -21.09
CA LYS A 439 11.10 -2.04 -21.39
C LYS A 439 12.01 -1.99 -20.18
N GLU A 440 11.43 -2.11 -18.98
CA GLU A 440 12.13 -1.97 -17.70
C GLU A 440 12.37 -3.30 -16.99
N VAL A 441 11.68 -4.35 -17.41
CA VAL A 441 11.87 -5.73 -16.97
C VAL A 441 12.67 -6.49 -18.01
#